data_7c8d7b7c083284b88e0b6313c6759011
#
_entry.id   7c8d7b7c083284b88e0b6313c6759011
#
_cell.length_a   1.000
_cell.length_b   1.000
_cell.length_c   1.000
_cell.angle_alpha   90.00
_cell.angle_beta   90.00
_cell.angle_gamma   90.00
#
_symmetry.space_group_name_H-M   'P 1'
#
loop_
_entity.id
_entity.type
_entity.pdbx_description
1 polymer ?
#
loop_
_entity_poly.entity_id
_entity_poly.type
_entity_poly.pdbx_seq_one_letter_code
_entity_poly.pdbx_strand_id
1 'polypeptide(L)'
;MGRWAKKMPSGCYLIYITVALDCDIMGPMRYVVFDLETQNIFTDTGSSDPTSLDISVASVYDSETDTYTTVTIDEIAELWPIIEKADALVGYNSNHFDIPLLNKYYPGDLTHIKSIDLLEDIKNSLGRRLRLDSVAQATIGAKKSADGLQAVRWWREGKIKEIKKYCEQDVKVTKEIFEYARAHGHVKFKDGTRSREIPLDTSHWEDIGDVAMTHSLQF
;
A
#
# COMPACT_ATOMS: atom_id res chain seq x y z
N MET A 1 -25.70 -42.43 -34.24
CA MET A 1 -26.74 -43.38 -33.87
C MET A 1 -26.58 -43.64 -32.38
N GLY A 2 -27.47 -43.41 -31.48
CA GLY A 2 -28.85 -43.40 -31.29
C GLY A 2 -29.23 -42.54 -30.08
N ARG A 3 -30.24 -41.74 -30.27
CA ARG A 3 -30.93 -40.99 -29.22
C ARG A 3 -31.77 -41.95 -28.35
N TRP A 4 -31.68 -41.83 -27.05
CA TRP A 4 -32.72 -42.31 -26.12
C TRP A 4 -33.30 -41.13 -25.35
N ALA A 5 -34.40 -40.61 -25.83
CA ALA A 5 -35.24 -39.72 -25.07
C ALA A 5 -36.22 -40.54 -24.24
N LYS A 6 -36.13 -40.49 -22.91
CA LYS A 6 -37.18 -40.97 -22.01
C LYS A 6 -38.19 -39.86 -21.77
N LYS A 7 -39.41 -40.07 -22.26
CA LYS A 7 -40.58 -39.23 -22.06
C LYS A 7 -41.09 -39.41 -20.63
N MET A 8 -41.09 -38.36 -19.83
CA MET A 8 -41.72 -38.28 -18.52
C MET A 8 -43.02 -37.52 -18.61
N PRO A 9 -44.07 -37.88 -17.81
CA PRO A 9 -45.41 -37.29 -17.96
C PRO A 9 -45.48 -35.88 -17.39
N SER A 10 -46.24 -35.08 -18.08
CA SER A 10 -46.85 -33.78 -17.78
C SER A 10 -46.55 -33.09 -16.43
N GLY A 11 -45.88 -31.91 -16.49
CA GLY A 11 -46.32 -30.78 -15.73
C GLY A 11 -45.47 -30.36 -14.53
N CYS A 12 -44.13 -30.37 -14.59
CA CYS A 12 -43.31 -29.47 -13.76
C CYS A 12 -41.96 -29.22 -14.43
N TYR A 13 -41.82 -28.06 -15.06
CA TYR A 13 -40.49 -27.56 -15.45
C TYR A 13 -39.86 -26.97 -14.19
N LEU A 14 -38.96 -27.71 -13.55
CA LEU A 14 -38.00 -27.12 -12.60
C LEU A 14 -37.01 -26.31 -13.44
N ILE A 15 -37.23 -25.03 -13.54
CA ILE A 15 -36.24 -24.10 -14.05
C ILE A 15 -35.19 -23.99 -12.93
N TYR A 16 -34.07 -24.72 -13.08
CA TYR A 16 -32.87 -24.41 -12.32
C TYR A 16 -32.37 -23.05 -12.85
N ILE A 17 -32.80 -22.00 -12.18
CA ILE A 17 -32.10 -20.71 -12.27
C ILE A 17 -30.80 -20.97 -11.54
N THR A 18 -29.74 -21.29 -12.29
CA THR A 18 -28.38 -21.17 -11.79
C THR A 18 -28.17 -19.67 -11.65
N VAL A 19 -28.45 -19.14 -10.47
CA VAL A 19 -27.95 -17.85 -10.08
C VAL A 19 -26.44 -18.05 -10.00
N ALA A 20 -25.75 -17.72 -11.09
CA ALA A 20 -24.35 -17.37 -10.98
C ALA A 20 -24.35 -16.20 -9.98
N LEU A 21 -23.93 -16.44 -8.77
CA LEU A 21 -23.56 -15.40 -7.85
C LEU A 21 -22.37 -14.71 -8.54
N ASP A 22 -22.70 -13.63 -9.28
CA ASP A 22 -21.68 -12.69 -9.75
C ASP A 22 -20.93 -12.22 -8.53
N CYS A 23 -19.71 -12.75 -8.37
CA CYS A 23 -18.74 -12.37 -7.34
C CYS A 23 -18.16 -10.97 -7.65
N ASP A 24 -18.75 -10.23 -8.59
CA ASP A 24 -18.28 -8.95 -9.12
C ASP A 24 -19.01 -7.73 -8.54
N ILE A 25 -19.63 -7.85 -7.35
CA ILE A 25 -20.28 -6.68 -6.72
C ILE A 25 -19.28 -5.81 -5.95
N MET A 26 -18.08 -6.31 -5.67
CA MET A 26 -17.01 -5.50 -5.12
C MET A 26 -16.25 -4.81 -6.25
N GLY A 27 -16.30 -3.48 -6.27
CA GLY A 27 -15.45 -2.66 -7.16
C GLY A 27 -13.96 -2.98 -6.99
N PRO A 28 -13.08 -2.45 -7.82
CA PRO A 28 -11.64 -2.66 -7.66
C PRO A 28 -11.20 -2.19 -6.29
N MET A 29 -10.30 -2.96 -5.64
CA MET A 29 -9.70 -2.63 -4.34
C MET A 29 -9.20 -1.19 -4.33
N ARG A 30 -9.70 -0.37 -3.41
CA ARG A 30 -9.18 0.96 -3.15
C ARG A 30 -7.95 0.87 -2.28
N TYR A 31 -6.79 1.22 -2.82
CA TYR A 31 -5.56 1.26 -2.06
C TYR A 31 -5.04 2.70 -1.92
N VAL A 32 -4.42 2.95 -0.79
CA VAL A 32 -3.73 4.19 -0.50
C VAL A 32 -2.25 3.88 -0.34
N VAL A 33 -1.41 4.48 -1.21
CA VAL A 33 0.05 4.41 -1.07
C VAL A 33 0.50 5.59 -0.24
N PHE A 34 1.39 5.39 0.72
CA PHE A 34 1.81 6.44 1.62
C PHE A 34 3.30 6.35 1.99
N ASP A 35 3.85 7.47 2.41
CA ASP A 35 5.21 7.65 2.88
C ASP A 35 5.30 8.83 3.85
N LEU A 36 6.25 8.80 4.79
CA LEU A 36 6.46 9.80 5.83
C LEU A 36 7.89 10.27 5.86
N GLU A 37 8.05 11.57 6.13
CA GLU A 37 9.34 12.18 6.46
C GLU A 37 9.36 12.68 7.90
N THR A 38 10.54 12.67 8.53
CA THR A 38 10.68 13.01 9.95
C THR A 38 11.42 14.32 10.18
N GLN A 39 11.17 14.96 11.32
CA GLN A 39 11.86 16.17 11.79
C GLN A 39 13.24 15.86 12.38
N ASN A 40 13.41 14.64 12.90
CA ASN A 40 14.54 14.17 13.68
C ASN A 40 14.95 12.75 13.25
N ILE A 41 16.06 12.28 13.80
CA ILE A 41 16.60 10.94 13.56
C ILE A 41 16.76 10.18 14.88
N PHE A 42 16.92 8.88 14.83
CA PHE A 42 17.05 8.01 16.01
C PHE A 42 18.16 8.43 16.98
N THR A 43 19.26 9.00 16.47
CA THR A 43 20.34 9.52 17.32
C THR A 43 19.94 10.77 18.09
N ASP A 44 18.97 11.55 17.61
CA ASP A 44 18.47 12.73 18.33
C ASP A 44 17.58 12.31 19.52
N THR A 45 16.88 11.19 19.39
CA THR A 45 15.94 10.68 20.42
C THR A 45 16.60 9.68 21.38
N GLY A 46 17.73 9.11 21.02
CA GLY A 46 18.39 8.04 21.78
C GLY A 46 17.63 6.72 21.77
N SER A 47 16.67 6.55 20.87
CA SER A 47 15.82 5.35 20.73
C SER A 47 15.89 4.83 19.29
N SER A 48 15.64 3.52 19.13
CA SER A 48 15.43 2.90 17.81
C SER A 48 13.96 2.65 17.50
N ASP A 49 13.05 3.07 18.37
CA ASP A 49 11.61 2.97 18.18
C ASP A 49 11.13 4.09 17.25
N PRO A 50 10.49 3.78 16.10
CA PRO A 50 9.94 4.80 15.21
C PRO A 50 8.98 5.78 15.90
N THR A 51 8.23 5.35 16.91
CA THR A 51 7.31 6.23 17.66
C THR A 51 8.00 7.33 18.46
N SER A 52 9.34 7.22 18.64
CA SER A 52 10.15 8.28 19.26
C SER A 52 10.44 9.46 18.32
N LEU A 53 10.20 9.29 17.03
CA LEU A 53 10.39 10.33 16.03
C LEU A 53 9.16 11.23 15.90
N ASP A 54 9.33 12.33 15.20
CA ASP A 54 8.26 13.27 14.89
C ASP A 54 8.12 13.44 13.38
N ILE A 55 6.88 13.39 12.89
CA ILE A 55 6.57 13.56 11.47
C ILE A 55 6.82 15.03 11.07
N SER A 56 7.45 15.26 9.94
CA SER A 56 7.56 16.57 9.31
C SER A 56 6.54 16.74 8.18
N VAL A 57 6.48 15.77 7.30
CA VAL A 57 5.61 15.72 6.11
C VAL A 57 5.09 14.31 5.95
N ALA A 58 3.86 14.18 5.49
CA ALA A 58 3.25 12.94 5.05
C ALA A 58 2.66 13.12 3.66
N SER A 59 2.75 12.08 2.84
CA SER A 59 2.17 12.05 1.51
C SER A 59 1.39 10.78 1.28
N VAL A 60 0.25 10.89 0.62
CA VAL A 60 -0.59 9.76 0.22
C VAL A 60 -0.98 9.87 -1.25
N TYR A 61 -1.13 8.74 -1.91
CA TYR A 61 -1.80 8.58 -3.19
C TYR A 61 -3.08 7.76 -2.96
N ASP A 62 -4.20 8.24 -3.47
CA ASP A 62 -5.50 7.56 -3.41
C ASP A 62 -5.86 6.99 -4.78
N SER A 63 -6.00 5.68 -4.87
CA SER A 63 -6.31 4.98 -6.12
C SER A 63 -7.72 5.22 -6.64
N GLU A 64 -8.67 5.63 -5.78
CA GLU A 64 -10.05 5.93 -6.21
C GLU A 64 -10.13 7.26 -6.95
N THR A 65 -9.37 8.26 -6.51
CA THR A 65 -9.40 9.60 -7.07
C THR A 65 -8.24 9.89 -8.03
N ASP A 66 -7.25 8.99 -8.09
CA ASP A 66 -5.99 9.15 -8.83
C ASP A 66 -5.26 10.46 -8.46
N THR A 67 -5.23 10.80 -7.17
CA THR A 67 -4.65 12.06 -6.69
C THR A 67 -3.62 11.83 -5.59
N TYR A 68 -2.67 12.80 -5.50
CA TYR A 68 -1.71 12.89 -4.40
C TYR A 68 -2.12 14.00 -3.44
N THR A 69 -2.03 13.72 -2.15
CA THR A 69 -2.21 14.70 -1.08
C THR A 69 -0.98 14.68 -0.19
N THR A 70 -0.29 15.84 -0.09
CA THR A 70 0.95 15.98 0.68
C THR A 70 0.82 17.12 1.67
N VAL A 71 0.90 16.78 2.96
CA VAL A 71 0.64 17.68 4.10
C VAL A 71 1.85 17.78 5.02
N THR A 72 1.92 18.86 5.79
CA THR A 72 2.81 18.96 6.95
C THR A 72 2.17 18.35 8.18
N ILE A 73 2.94 18.17 9.24
CA ILE A 73 2.42 17.64 10.51
C ILE A 73 1.22 18.44 11.04
N ASP A 74 1.20 19.76 10.84
CA ASP A 74 0.10 20.61 11.29
C ASP A 74 -1.22 20.34 10.56
N GLU A 75 -1.13 19.76 9.35
CA GLU A 75 -2.24 19.44 8.45
C GLU A 75 -2.53 17.92 8.42
N ILE A 76 -1.86 17.11 9.24
CA ILE A 76 -1.87 15.63 9.16
C ILE A 76 -3.28 15.04 9.20
N ALA A 77 -4.21 15.70 9.90
CA ALA A 77 -5.59 15.26 10.02
C ALA A 77 -6.36 15.25 8.69
N GLU A 78 -5.88 15.97 7.68
CA GLU A 78 -6.50 15.96 6.34
C GLU A 78 -6.35 14.60 5.63
N LEU A 79 -5.40 13.77 6.08
CA LEU A 79 -5.18 12.44 5.51
C LEU A 79 -6.16 11.38 6.05
N TRP A 80 -6.75 11.58 7.25
CA TRP A 80 -7.59 10.56 7.88
C TRP A 80 -8.78 10.13 7.03
N PRO A 81 -9.56 11.04 6.42
CA PRO A 81 -10.69 10.65 5.57
C PRO A 81 -10.29 9.88 4.31
N ILE A 82 -9.03 10.00 3.86
CA ILE A 82 -8.50 9.26 2.72
C ILE A 82 -8.10 7.86 3.18
N ILE A 83 -7.34 7.78 4.27
CA ILE A 83 -6.80 6.54 4.83
C ILE A 83 -7.92 5.61 5.33
N GLU A 84 -8.92 6.16 6.03
CA GLU A 84 -10.05 5.42 6.61
C GLU A 84 -10.95 4.74 5.57
N LYS A 85 -10.91 5.20 4.33
CA LYS A 85 -11.69 4.63 3.23
C LYS A 85 -10.89 3.62 2.39
N ALA A 86 -9.62 3.41 2.70
CA ALA A 86 -8.78 2.47 1.98
C ALA A 86 -9.11 1.02 2.37
N ASP A 87 -9.19 0.15 1.39
CA ASP A 87 -9.23 -1.29 1.61
C ASP A 87 -7.84 -1.83 2.01
N ALA A 88 -6.78 -1.16 1.53
CA ALA A 88 -5.40 -1.48 1.88
C ALA A 88 -4.50 -0.23 1.89
N LEU A 89 -3.54 -0.22 2.83
CA LEU A 89 -2.43 0.71 2.87
C LEU A 89 -1.21 0.05 2.23
N VAL A 90 -0.57 0.73 1.29
CA VAL A 90 0.62 0.25 0.60
C VAL A 90 1.81 1.13 0.96
N GLY A 91 2.91 0.51 1.37
CA GLY A 91 4.13 1.22 1.71
C GLY A 91 5.40 0.43 1.44
N TYR A 92 6.53 1.03 1.80
CA TYR A 92 7.85 0.40 1.71
C TYR A 92 8.55 0.46 3.06
N ASN A 93 8.62 -0.64 3.79
CA ASN A 93 9.02 -0.73 5.21
C ASN A 93 7.99 -0.11 6.17
N SER A 94 6.78 0.05 5.72
CA SER A 94 5.72 0.77 6.42
C SER A 94 5.23 0.08 7.68
N ASN A 95 5.18 -1.26 7.70
CA ASN A 95 4.80 -2.03 8.90
C ASN A 95 5.74 -1.78 10.07
N HIS A 96 7.01 -1.59 9.78
CA HIS A 96 8.02 -1.36 10.81
C HIS A 96 8.17 0.11 11.18
N PHE A 97 7.96 1.03 10.25
CA PHE A 97 8.31 2.44 10.43
C PHE A 97 7.10 3.38 10.37
N ASP A 98 6.46 3.45 9.22
CA ASP A 98 5.46 4.49 8.95
C ASP A 98 4.16 4.27 9.72
N ILE A 99 3.64 3.05 9.76
CA ILE A 99 2.37 2.75 10.47
C ILE A 99 2.49 3.01 11.97
N PRO A 100 3.51 2.52 12.69
CA PRO A 100 3.68 2.86 14.10
C PRO A 100 3.82 4.35 14.36
N LEU A 101 4.56 5.06 13.51
CA LEU A 101 4.77 6.50 13.66
C LEU A 101 3.50 7.29 13.35
N LEU A 102 2.76 6.93 12.29
CA LEU A 102 1.51 7.59 11.93
C LEU A 102 0.42 7.36 12.98
N ASN A 103 0.38 6.16 13.55
CA ASN A 103 -0.54 5.77 14.62
C ASN A 103 -0.39 6.62 15.90
N LYS A 104 0.79 7.21 16.13
CA LYS A 104 1.02 8.17 17.22
C LYS A 104 0.13 9.42 17.10
N TYR A 105 -0.26 9.80 15.89
CA TYR A 105 -1.03 11.01 15.57
C TYR A 105 -2.49 10.71 15.20
N TYR A 106 -2.77 9.47 14.80
CA TYR A 106 -4.11 9.07 14.42
C TYR A 106 -5.00 8.81 15.67
N PRO A 107 -6.25 9.30 15.70
CA PRO A 107 -7.13 9.11 16.87
C PRO A 107 -7.68 7.69 17.05
N GLY A 108 -7.42 6.79 16.09
CA GLY A 108 -7.85 5.38 16.12
C GLY A 108 -6.67 4.42 16.11
N ASP A 109 -6.80 3.31 15.40
CA ASP A 109 -5.75 2.30 15.20
C ASP A 109 -5.68 1.89 13.72
N LEU A 110 -4.61 2.28 13.04
CA LEU A 110 -4.39 1.99 11.61
C LEU A 110 -4.05 0.52 11.36
N THR A 111 -3.71 -0.25 12.40
CA THR A 111 -3.39 -1.68 12.26
C THR A 111 -4.62 -2.53 11.87
N HIS A 112 -5.83 -1.96 11.97
CA HIS A 112 -7.05 -2.60 11.49
C HIS A 112 -7.23 -2.53 9.97
N ILE A 113 -6.53 -1.61 9.30
CA ILE A 113 -6.54 -1.51 7.84
C ILE A 113 -5.48 -2.48 7.32
N LYS A 114 -5.82 -3.25 6.29
CA LYS A 114 -4.88 -4.14 5.63
C LYS A 114 -3.63 -3.38 5.21
N SER A 115 -2.46 -3.93 5.51
CA SER A 115 -1.18 -3.37 5.09
C SER A 115 -0.47 -4.27 4.10
N ILE A 116 0.06 -3.66 3.02
CA ILE A 116 0.92 -4.28 2.02
C ILE A 116 2.28 -3.58 2.11
N ASP A 117 3.25 -4.23 2.75
CA ASP A 117 4.62 -3.72 2.87
C ASP A 117 5.53 -4.39 1.84
N LEU A 118 5.84 -3.66 0.77
CA LEU A 118 6.65 -4.18 -0.34
C LEU A 118 8.05 -4.64 0.11
N LEU A 119 8.65 -3.98 1.11
CA LEU A 119 9.94 -4.43 1.62
C LEU A 119 9.85 -5.75 2.39
N GLU A 120 8.77 -5.97 3.10
CA GLU A 120 8.53 -7.22 3.81
C GLU A 120 8.36 -8.39 2.82
N ASP A 121 7.56 -8.21 1.78
CA ASP A 121 7.37 -9.21 0.72
C ASP A 121 8.68 -9.50 -0.03
N ILE A 122 9.44 -8.46 -0.35
CA ILE A 122 10.78 -8.62 -0.95
C ILE A 122 11.71 -9.38 -0.02
N LYS A 123 11.73 -9.04 1.27
CA LYS A 123 12.57 -9.73 2.26
C LYS A 123 12.18 -11.19 2.41
N ASN A 124 10.88 -11.49 2.43
CA ASN A 124 10.39 -12.86 2.56
C ASN A 124 10.78 -13.71 1.35
N SER A 125 10.75 -13.16 0.15
CA SER A 125 11.15 -13.86 -1.08
C SER A 125 12.66 -13.94 -1.27
N LEU A 126 13.40 -12.84 -1.05
CA LEU A 126 14.84 -12.75 -1.33
C LEU A 126 15.74 -13.16 -0.15
N GLY A 127 15.20 -13.17 1.07
CA GLY A 127 15.95 -13.43 2.31
C GLY A 127 16.73 -12.23 2.85
N ARG A 128 16.64 -11.05 2.21
CA ARG A 128 17.33 -9.82 2.66
C ARG A 128 16.57 -8.56 2.27
N ARG A 129 16.82 -7.48 3.00
CA ARG A 129 16.24 -6.16 2.72
C ARG A 129 16.95 -5.50 1.54
N LEU A 130 16.18 -4.78 0.72
CA LEU A 130 16.68 -3.89 -0.33
C LEU A 130 16.22 -2.46 -0.05
N ARG A 131 16.92 -1.48 -0.59
CA ARG A 131 16.49 -0.07 -0.55
C ARG A 131 15.48 0.18 -1.66
N LEU A 132 14.51 1.05 -1.39
CA LEU A 132 13.49 1.49 -2.37
C LEU A 132 14.13 1.90 -3.69
N ASP A 133 15.13 2.79 -3.67
CA ASP A 133 15.87 3.25 -4.85
C ASP A 133 16.44 2.11 -5.71
N SER A 134 16.95 1.06 -5.06
CA SER A 134 17.56 -0.07 -5.77
C SER A 134 16.53 -0.90 -6.53
N VAL A 135 15.37 -1.11 -5.91
CA VAL A 135 14.24 -1.82 -6.51
C VAL A 135 13.62 -0.96 -7.60
N ALA A 136 13.39 0.33 -7.33
CA ALA A 136 12.82 1.29 -8.27
C ALA A 136 13.66 1.41 -9.56
N GLN A 137 14.97 1.59 -9.40
CA GLN A 137 15.86 1.70 -10.54
C GLN A 137 15.86 0.43 -11.41
N ALA A 138 15.83 -0.75 -10.78
CA ALA A 138 15.89 -2.01 -11.50
C ALA A 138 14.54 -2.42 -12.11
N THR A 139 13.42 -2.09 -11.47
CA THR A 139 12.07 -2.51 -11.84
C THR A 139 11.44 -1.57 -12.86
N ILE A 140 11.46 -0.26 -12.58
CA ILE A 140 10.74 0.77 -13.35
C ILE A 140 11.68 1.82 -13.97
N GLY A 141 13.01 1.69 -13.79
CA GLY A 141 13.97 2.64 -14.34
C GLY A 141 13.98 4.00 -13.65
N ALA A 142 13.39 4.11 -12.45
CA ALA A 142 13.34 5.36 -11.70
C ALA A 142 14.75 5.87 -11.38
N LYS A 143 14.91 7.19 -11.40
CA LYS A 143 16.15 7.84 -10.96
C LYS A 143 16.25 7.75 -9.44
N LYS A 144 17.50 7.68 -8.95
CA LYS A 144 17.77 7.73 -7.52
C LYS A 144 17.18 9.01 -6.92
N SER A 145 16.40 8.87 -5.84
CA SER A 145 15.91 9.96 -5.01
C SER A 145 17.00 10.48 -4.05
N ALA A 146 16.69 11.48 -3.26
CA ALA A 146 17.56 11.95 -2.18
C ALA A 146 17.68 10.88 -1.08
N ASP A 147 18.48 11.15 -0.06
CA ASP A 147 18.61 10.33 1.14
C ASP A 147 17.59 10.86 2.19
N GLY A 148 16.91 9.97 2.95
CA GLY A 148 15.99 10.35 4.04
C GLY A 148 16.63 11.28 5.08
N LEU A 149 17.95 11.18 5.33
CA LEU A 149 18.68 12.14 6.14
C LEU A 149 18.69 13.56 5.54
N GLN A 150 18.49 13.69 4.24
CA GLN A 150 18.37 14.98 3.57
C GLN A 150 17.04 15.68 3.91
N ALA A 151 15.95 14.91 4.07
CA ALA A 151 14.66 15.46 4.48
C ALA A 151 14.74 16.12 5.87
N VAL A 152 15.43 15.47 6.83
CA VAL A 152 15.67 16.06 8.17
C VAL A 152 16.51 17.35 8.11
N ARG A 153 17.53 17.42 7.24
CA ARG A 153 18.28 18.66 7.03
C ARG A 153 17.40 19.76 6.46
N TRP A 154 16.58 19.45 5.46
CA TRP A 154 15.63 20.41 4.88
C TRP A 154 14.62 20.90 5.91
N TRP A 155 14.15 20.02 6.81
CA TRP A 155 13.29 20.44 7.90
C TRP A 155 13.94 21.47 8.80
N ARG A 156 15.19 21.23 9.23
CA ARG A 156 15.99 22.15 10.05
C ARG A 156 16.28 23.49 9.34
N GLU A 157 16.30 23.48 8.01
CA GLU A 157 16.50 24.64 7.16
C GLU A 157 15.18 25.34 6.75
N GLY A 158 14.04 24.82 7.16
CA GLY A 158 12.71 25.34 6.79
C GLY A 158 12.33 25.12 5.32
N LYS A 159 12.98 24.20 4.63
CA LYS A 159 12.75 23.87 3.22
C LYS A 159 11.59 22.88 3.04
N ILE A 160 10.40 23.27 3.47
CA ILE A 160 9.21 22.39 3.49
C ILE A 160 8.80 21.94 2.08
N LYS A 161 8.95 22.82 1.07
CA LYS A 161 8.60 22.49 -0.32
C LYS A 161 9.44 21.34 -0.88
N GLU A 162 10.71 21.30 -0.53
CA GLU A 162 11.64 20.26 -0.93
C GLU A 162 11.26 18.92 -0.28
N ILE A 163 10.90 18.94 1.00
CA ILE A 163 10.45 17.74 1.71
C ILE A 163 9.14 17.22 1.11
N LYS A 164 8.14 18.09 0.91
CA LYS A 164 6.86 17.70 0.28
C LYS A 164 7.09 17.04 -1.08
N LYS A 165 7.94 17.64 -1.92
CA LYS A 165 8.26 17.07 -3.24
C LYS A 165 8.96 15.72 -3.15
N TYR A 166 9.86 15.55 -2.16
CA TYR A 166 10.61 14.32 -1.96
C TYR A 166 9.70 13.19 -1.47
N CYS A 167 8.91 13.43 -0.43
CA CYS A 167 7.94 12.48 0.10
C CYS A 167 6.91 12.04 -0.97
N GLU A 168 6.34 13.00 -1.73
CA GLU A 168 5.43 12.69 -2.85
C GLU A 168 6.11 11.84 -3.94
N GLN A 169 7.40 12.10 -4.22
CA GLN A 169 8.16 11.28 -5.18
C GLN A 169 8.35 9.85 -4.68
N ASP A 170 8.57 9.63 -3.38
CA ASP A 170 8.74 8.29 -2.83
C ASP A 170 7.39 7.54 -2.81
N VAL A 171 6.25 8.21 -2.55
CA VAL A 171 4.91 7.66 -2.76
C VAL A 171 4.68 7.24 -4.21
N LYS A 172 5.05 8.11 -5.17
CA LYS A 172 4.90 7.81 -6.60
C LYS A 172 5.71 6.58 -7.01
N VAL A 173 6.95 6.51 -6.58
CA VAL A 173 7.84 5.38 -6.88
C VAL A 173 7.32 4.09 -6.25
N THR A 174 6.86 4.15 -5.01
CA THR A 174 6.27 3.01 -4.29
C THR A 174 5.01 2.50 -5.01
N LYS A 175 4.12 3.43 -5.44
CA LYS A 175 2.95 3.12 -6.26
C LYS A 175 3.33 2.39 -7.54
N GLU A 176 4.27 2.94 -8.32
CA GLU A 176 4.69 2.36 -9.59
C GLU A 176 5.29 0.96 -9.42
N ILE A 177 6.04 0.71 -8.33
CA ILE A 177 6.57 -0.63 -7.99
C ILE A 177 5.43 -1.58 -7.62
N PHE A 178 4.48 -1.13 -6.80
CA PHE A 178 3.31 -1.92 -6.41
C PHE A 178 2.50 -2.35 -7.62
N GLU A 179 2.15 -1.41 -8.50
CA GLU A 179 1.38 -1.68 -9.72
C GLU A 179 2.14 -2.61 -10.67
N TYR A 180 3.47 -2.42 -10.81
CA TYR A 180 4.31 -3.32 -11.59
C TYR A 180 4.29 -4.74 -11.01
N ALA A 181 4.50 -4.88 -9.71
CA ALA A 181 4.51 -6.18 -9.05
C ALA A 181 3.15 -6.89 -9.14
N ARG A 182 2.05 -6.15 -8.97
CA ARG A 182 0.68 -6.64 -9.12
C ARG A 182 0.41 -7.17 -10.52
N ALA A 183 0.92 -6.48 -11.55
CA ALA A 183 0.73 -6.88 -12.94
C ALA A 183 1.64 -8.04 -13.38
N HIS A 184 2.83 -8.21 -12.77
CA HIS A 184 3.86 -9.11 -13.27
C HIS A 184 4.24 -10.24 -12.29
N GLY A 185 3.80 -10.18 -11.03
CA GLY A 185 4.15 -11.16 -9.99
C GLY A 185 5.60 -11.10 -9.52
N HIS A 186 6.33 -10.05 -9.84
CA HIS A 186 7.72 -9.88 -9.43
C HIS A 186 8.17 -8.42 -9.44
N VAL A 187 9.26 -8.14 -8.73
CA VAL A 187 10.07 -6.92 -8.89
C VAL A 187 11.49 -7.27 -9.31
N LYS A 188 12.32 -6.29 -9.61
CA LYS A 188 13.70 -6.50 -10.05
C LYS A 188 14.71 -5.83 -9.12
N PHE A 189 15.92 -6.38 -9.08
CA PHE A 189 17.06 -5.75 -8.43
C PHE A 189 18.35 -6.01 -9.23
N LYS A 190 19.37 -5.20 -8.98
CA LYS A 190 20.70 -5.41 -9.57
C LYS A 190 21.57 -6.24 -8.63
N ASP A 191 22.09 -7.34 -9.14
CA ASP A 191 23.12 -8.15 -8.52
C ASP A 191 24.42 -7.99 -9.33
N GLY A 192 25.27 -7.05 -8.92
CA GLY A 192 26.37 -6.56 -9.73
C GLY A 192 25.86 -5.90 -11.00
N THR A 193 26.26 -6.42 -12.16
CA THR A 193 25.83 -5.93 -13.48
C THR A 193 24.56 -6.61 -14.01
N ARG A 194 24.09 -7.66 -13.34
CA ARG A 194 22.92 -8.44 -13.78
C ARG A 194 21.65 -7.95 -13.14
N SER A 195 20.59 -7.81 -13.92
CA SER A 195 19.23 -7.66 -13.40
C SER A 195 18.68 -9.04 -13.04
N ARG A 196 18.10 -9.17 -11.85
CA ARG A 196 17.43 -10.38 -11.37
C ARG A 196 16.01 -10.05 -10.95
N GLU A 197 15.12 -11.00 -11.14
CA GLU A 197 13.73 -10.93 -10.68
C GLU A 197 13.61 -11.52 -9.28
N ILE A 198 12.72 -10.92 -8.50
CA ILE A 198 12.30 -11.39 -7.18
C ILE A 198 10.81 -11.68 -7.30
N PRO A 199 10.41 -12.97 -7.36
CA PRO A 199 9.00 -13.32 -7.41
C PRO A 199 8.33 -12.87 -6.11
N LEU A 200 7.14 -12.27 -6.23
CA LEU A 200 6.30 -11.88 -5.10
C LEU A 200 4.99 -12.65 -5.15
N ASP A 201 4.57 -13.17 -4.02
CA ASP A 201 3.21 -13.69 -3.88
C ASP A 201 2.24 -12.52 -3.66
N THR A 202 1.60 -12.09 -4.73
CA THR A 202 0.64 -10.98 -4.72
C THR A 202 -0.80 -11.46 -4.50
N SER A 203 -1.03 -12.75 -4.36
CA SER A 203 -2.39 -13.32 -4.23
C SER A 203 -3.13 -12.79 -3.01
N HIS A 204 -2.40 -12.58 -1.91
CA HIS A 204 -2.96 -12.04 -0.67
C HIS A 204 -3.23 -10.53 -0.73
N TRP A 205 -2.73 -9.81 -1.73
CA TRP A 205 -2.94 -8.36 -1.84
C TRP A 205 -4.40 -8.01 -2.15
N GLU A 206 -5.09 -8.85 -2.92
CA GLU A 206 -6.52 -8.68 -3.28
C GLU A 206 -7.49 -9.27 -2.25
N ASP A 207 -6.98 -10.03 -1.29
CA ASP A 207 -7.81 -10.65 -0.24
C ASP A 207 -8.23 -9.58 0.79
N ILE A 208 -9.29 -8.87 0.49
CA ILE A 208 -9.95 -7.97 1.43
C ILE A 208 -10.84 -8.86 2.28
N GLY A 209 -10.25 -9.45 3.34
CA GLY A 209 -10.98 -10.35 4.24
C GLY A 209 -12.39 -9.84 4.55
N ASP A 210 -13.34 -10.74 4.78
CA ASP A 210 -14.74 -10.42 5.12
C ASP A 210 -14.77 -9.32 6.22
N VAL A 211 -14.83 -8.07 5.80
CA VAL A 211 -15.15 -6.96 6.70
C VAL A 211 -16.60 -7.20 7.08
N ALA A 212 -16.81 -7.83 8.23
CA ALA A 212 -18.12 -7.96 8.83
C ALA A 212 -18.71 -6.55 8.93
N MET A 213 -19.58 -6.20 7.98
CA MET A 213 -20.39 -5.00 8.03
C MET A 213 -21.36 -5.12 9.21
N THR A 214 -20.87 -4.83 10.42
CA THR A 214 -21.75 -4.58 11.55
C THR A 214 -22.32 -3.17 11.42
N HIS A 215 -23.21 -2.96 10.46
CA HIS A 215 -24.14 -1.86 10.54
C HIS A 215 -25.13 -2.18 11.67
N SER A 216 -24.83 -1.72 12.87
CA SER A 216 -25.84 -1.61 13.90
C SER A 216 -26.80 -0.50 13.48
N LEU A 217 -27.93 -0.88 12.89
CA LEU A 217 -29.09 0.01 12.78
C LEU A 217 -29.57 0.28 14.20
N GLN A 218 -29.26 1.46 14.71
CA GLN A 218 -29.95 2.02 15.89
C GLN A 218 -31.33 2.48 15.43
N PHE A 219 -32.36 1.77 15.90
CA PHE A 219 -33.76 2.21 15.84
C PHE A 219 -34.07 3.12 17.01
#